data_aeb43fa6e87d5cd785158cce2f1934f3
#
_entry.id   aeb43fa6e87d5cd785158cce2f1934f3
#
_cell.length_a   1.000
_cell.length_b   1.000
_cell.length_c   1.000
_cell.angle_alpha   90.00
_cell.angle_beta   90.00
_cell.angle_gamma   90.00
#
_symmetry.space_group_name_H-M   'P 1'
#
loop_
_entity.id
_entity.type
_entity.pdbx_description
1 polymer ?
#
loop_
_entity_poly.entity_id
_entity_poly.type
_entity_poly.pdbx_seq_one_letter_code
_entity_poly.pdbx_strand_id
1 'polypeptide(L)'
;MERTETQMKILEVGKKEFLEKGFKDASLNKIVAEAGFTKGAFYGYYPDKAALFEDLVGEAAKGLLEQFKAAQAAHFDLVSEEKTKDSLKLSTEYLRVFVEYMYAHFDAFKLILCRAEGTRYANFLEELVELEVECSEEYYALL
;
A
#
# COMPACT_ATOMS: atom_id res chain seq x y z
N MET A 1 -4.36 3.23 -19.27
CA MET A 1 -3.97 4.48 -19.92
C MET A 1 -2.48 4.71 -19.73
N GLU A 2 -1.78 4.93 -20.79
CA GLU A 2 -0.33 5.12 -20.74
C GLU A 2 0.00 6.50 -20.14
N ARG A 3 0.95 6.54 -19.18
CA ARG A 3 1.37 7.79 -18.54
C ARG A 3 2.24 8.60 -19.47
N THR A 4 2.08 9.93 -19.46
CA THR A 4 2.93 10.82 -20.23
C THR A 4 4.33 10.90 -19.61
N GLU A 5 5.33 11.30 -20.39
CA GLU A 5 6.69 11.53 -19.92
C GLU A 5 6.73 12.57 -18.78
N THR A 6 5.93 13.63 -18.90
CA THR A 6 5.78 14.65 -17.86
C THR A 6 5.23 14.06 -16.56
N GLN A 7 4.18 13.25 -16.65
CA GLN A 7 3.60 12.59 -15.48
C GLN A 7 4.60 11.64 -14.81
N MET A 8 5.35 10.87 -15.59
CA MET A 8 6.38 9.98 -15.07
C MET A 8 7.47 10.75 -14.33
N LYS A 9 7.86 11.92 -14.83
CA LYS A 9 8.85 12.78 -14.18
C LYS A 9 8.33 13.35 -12.85
N ILE A 10 7.09 13.77 -12.81
CA ILE A 10 6.41 14.22 -11.57
C ILE A 10 6.37 13.10 -10.54
N LEU A 11 6.02 11.88 -10.95
CA LEU A 11 6.00 10.70 -10.08
C LEU A 11 7.38 10.37 -9.51
N GLU A 12 8.40 10.38 -10.34
CA GLU A 12 9.79 10.12 -9.92
C GLU A 12 10.26 11.12 -8.85
N VAL A 13 10.10 12.41 -9.12
CA VAL A 13 10.52 13.49 -8.21
C VAL A 13 9.65 13.50 -6.95
N GLY A 14 8.35 13.31 -7.09
CA GLY A 14 7.42 13.21 -5.96
C GLY A 14 7.75 12.04 -5.04
N LYS A 15 8.03 10.87 -5.59
CA LYS A 15 8.47 9.70 -4.81
C LYS A 15 9.72 10.01 -3.99
N LYS A 16 10.72 10.61 -4.60
CA LYS A 16 11.95 11.01 -3.92
C LYS A 16 11.68 11.97 -2.75
N GLU A 17 10.90 13.02 -2.99
CA GLU A 17 10.56 14.01 -1.96
C GLU A 17 9.80 13.38 -0.79
N PHE A 18 8.82 12.53 -1.07
CA PHE A 18 8.06 11.81 -0.03
C PHE A 18 8.92 10.82 0.76
N LEU A 19 9.83 10.11 0.11
CA LEU A 19 10.75 9.20 0.79
C LEU A 19 11.72 9.95 1.72
N GLU A 20 12.20 11.12 1.30
CA GLU A 20 13.12 11.93 2.09
C GLU A 20 12.45 12.63 3.28
N LYS A 21 11.28 13.24 3.08
CA LYS A 21 10.64 14.12 4.06
C LYS A 21 9.35 13.60 4.67
N GLY A 22 8.75 12.58 4.08
CA GLY A 22 7.40 12.17 4.39
C GLY A 22 6.36 13.05 3.69
N PHE A 23 5.12 12.55 3.60
CA PHE A 23 4.04 13.25 2.92
C PHE A 23 3.75 14.63 3.53
N LYS A 24 3.65 14.70 4.86
CA LYS A 24 3.26 15.91 5.59
C LYS A 24 4.22 17.08 5.32
N ASP A 25 5.53 16.82 5.34
CA ASP A 25 6.58 17.82 5.20
C ASP A 25 7.08 18.00 3.76
N ALA A 26 6.61 17.19 2.83
CA ALA A 26 6.97 17.29 1.43
C ALA A 26 6.44 18.58 0.80
N SER A 27 7.29 19.26 0.02
CA SER A 27 6.98 20.51 -0.63
C SER A 27 6.57 20.32 -2.08
N LEU A 28 5.32 20.69 -2.40
CA LEU A 28 4.85 20.71 -3.78
C LEU A 28 5.69 21.65 -4.66
N ASN A 29 6.08 22.81 -4.12
CA ASN A 29 6.93 23.76 -4.84
C ASN A 29 8.28 23.14 -5.23
N LYS A 30 8.88 22.39 -4.32
CA LYS A 30 10.14 21.67 -4.59
C LYS A 30 9.95 20.57 -5.63
N ILE A 31 8.87 19.81 -5.54
CA ILE A 31 8.56 18.74 -6.51
C ILE A 31 8.45 19.32 -7.92
N VAL A 32 7.67 20.38 -8.13
CA VAL A 32 7.50 20.98 -9.46
C VAL A 32 8.77 21.62 -9.97
N ALA A 33 9.55 22.28 -9.10
CA ALA A 33 10.82 22.89 -9.48
C ALA A 33 11.85 21.84 -9.92
N GLU A 34 12.03 20.76 -9.15
CA GLU A 34 12.95 19.68 -9.51
C GLU A 34 12.51 18.90 -10.76
N ALA A 35 11.21 18.73 -10.95
CA ALA A 35 10.67 18.09 -12.15
C ALA A 35 10.80 18.97 -13.42
N GLY A 36 11.08 20.26 -13.24
CA GLY A 36 11.24 21.22 -14.34
C GLY A 36 9.91 21.72 -14.91
N PHE A 37 8.84 21.70 -14.11
CA PHE A 37 7.50 22.12 -14.52
C PHE A 37 6.96 23.23 -13.63
N THR A 38 5.84 23.81 -14.07
CA THR A 38 5.09 24.80 -13.29
C THR A 38 4.04 24.12 -12.43
N LYS A 39 3.54 24.83 -11.40
CA LYS A 39 2.37 24.37 -10.63
C LYS A 39 1.15 24.10 -11.51
N GLY A 40 0.93 24.95 -12.53
CA GLY A 40 -0.15 24.76 -13.47
C GLY A 40 -0.06 23.44 -14.23
N ALA A 41 1.13 23.06 -14.66
CA ALA A 41 1.38 21.76 -15.29
C ALA A 41 1.13 20.60 -14.33
N PHE A 42 1.54 20.72 -13.07
CA PHE A 42 1.24 19.73 -12.03
C PHE A 42 -0.28 19.54 -11.82
N TYR A 43 -1.01 20.65 -11.66
CA TYR A 43 -2.47 20.59 -11.46
C TYR A 43 -3.24 20.07 -12.66
N GLY A 44 -2.63 20.01 -13.83
CA GLY A 44 -3.19 19.30 -14.99
C GLY A 44 -3.21 17.78 -14.83
N TYR A 45 -2.36 17.21 -13.96
CA TYR A 45 -2.28 15.77 -13.68
C TYR A 45 -2.89 15.39 -12.33
N TYR A 46 -2.64 16.20 -11.29
CA TYR A 46 -3.04 15.91 -9.91
C TYR A 46 -3.69 17.14 -9.27
N PRO A 47 -4.85 17.01 -8.62
CA PRO A 47 -5.50 18.12 -7.94
C PRO A 47 -4.72 18.62 -6.72
N ASP A 48 -3.93 17.73 -6.10
CA ASP A 48 -3.14 18.04 -4.90
C ASP A 48 -2.00 17.03 -4.71
N LYS A 49 -1.23 17.24 -3.67
CA LYS A 49 -0.13 16.38 -3.23
C LYS A 49 -0.62 14.98 -2.81
N ALA A 50 -1.82 14.89 -2.24
CA ALA A 50 -2.41 13.61 -1.81
C ALA A 50 -2.73 12.71 -3.00
N ALA A 51 -3.21 13.27 -4.11
CA ALA A 51 -3.48 12.52 -5.33
C ALA A 51 -2.19 11.97 -5.97
N LEU A 52 -1.09 12.70 -5.90
CA LEU A 52 0.22 12.23 -6.31
C LEU A 52 0.70 11.06 -5.44
N PHE A 53 0.57 11.17 -4.13
CA PHE A 53 0.91 10.10 -3.20
C PHE A 53 0.07 8.84 -3.47
N GLU A 54 -1.23 9.01 -3.65
CA GLU A 54 -2.16 7.92 -4.00
C GLU A 54 -1.74 7.20 -5.29
N ASP A 55 -1.34 7.93 -6.32
CA ASP A 55 -0.88 7.32 -7.58
C ASP A 55 0.42 6.51 -7.41
N LEU A 56 1.26 6.88 -6.44
CA LEU A 56 2.49 6.16 -6.12
C LEU A 56 2.26 4.85 -5.34
N VAL A 57 1.24 4.78 -4.50
CA VAL A 57 1.07 3.68 -3.53
C VAL A 57 -0.23 2.91 -3.64
N GLY A 58 -1.26 3.46 -4.29
CA GLY A 58 -2.62 2.94 -4.24
C GLY A 58 -2.76 1.52 -4.79
N GLU A 59 -2.14 1.22 -5.92
CA GLU A 59 -2.19 -0.13 -6.50
C GLU A 59 -1.46 -1.16 -5.64
N ALA A 60 -0.31 -0.81 -5.08
CA ALA A 60 0.44 -1.69 -4.19
C ALA A 60 -0.35 -2.00 -2.90
N ALA A 61 -0.93 -0.98 -2.29
CA ALA A 61 -1.78 -1.14 -1.10
C ALA A 61 -3.00 -2.00 -1.37
N LYS A 62 -3.70 -1.73 -2.47
CA LYS A 62 -4.88 -2.50 -2.89
C LYS A 62 -4.52 -3.97 -3.16
N GLY A 63 -3.43 -4.22 -3.85
CA GLY A 63 -2.97 -5.58 -4.15
C GLY A 63 -2.64 -6.37 -2.89
N LEU A 64 -2.00 -5.76 -1.89
CA LEU A 64 -1.72 -6.42 -0.61
C LEU A 64 -3.01 -6.75 0.14
N LEU A 65 -3.96 -5.81 0.21
CA LEU A 65 -5.26 -6.03 0.86
C LEU A 65 -6.05 -7.17 0.19
N GLU A 66 -6.07 -7.23 -1.13
CA GLU A 66 -6.73 -8.30 -1.88
C GLU A 66 -6.10 -9.66 -1.59
N GLN A 67 -4.77 -9.76 -1.57
CA GLN A 67 -4.05 -10.97 -1.19
C GLN A 67 -4.32 -11.36 0.26
N PHE A 68 -4.35 -10.41 1.16
CA PHE A 68 -4.63 -10.62 2.58
C PHE A 68 -6.04 -11.21 2.80
N LYS A 69 -7.05 -10.62 2.19
CA LYS A 69 -8.43 -11.11 2.26
C LYS A 69 -8.61 -12.49 1.63
N ALA A 70 -7.93 -12.75 0.50
CA ALA A 70 -7.94 -14.07 -0.12
C ALA A 70 -7.29 -15.14 0.76
N ALA A 71 -6.20 -14.78 1.46
CA ALA A 71 -5.54 -15.67 2.41
C ALA A 71 -6.44 -15.99 3.61
N GLN A 72 -7.12 -14.99 4.16
CA GLN A 72 -8.07 -15.17 5.26
C GLN A 72 -9.22 -16.12 4.87
N ALA A 73 -9.82 -15.90 3.70
CA ALA A 73 -10.90 -16.75 3.18
C ALA A 73 -10.45 -18.21 3.00
N ALA A 74 -9.27 -18.44 2.41
CA ALA A 74 -8.72 -19.79 2.23
C ALA A 74 -8.39 -20.47 3.56
N HIS A 75 -7.87 -19.71 4.53
CA HIS A 75 -7.62 -20.21 5.88
C HIS A 75 -8.91 -20.63 6.60
N PHE A 76 -9.93 -19.80 6.52
CA PHE A 76 -11.25 -20.05 7.10
C PHE A 76 -11.89 -21.33 6.53
N ASP A 77 -11.82 -21.52 5.21
CA ASP A 77 -12.35 -22.73 4.55
C ASP A 77 -11.66 -24.00 5.04
N LEU A 78 -10.32 -23.99 5.17
CA LEU A 78 -9.57 -25.15 5.67
C LEU A 78 -9.87 -25.49 7.11
N VAL A 79 -10.13 -24.50 7.92
CA VAL A 79 -10.50 -24.71 9.33
C VAL A 79 -11.91 -25.23 9.46
N SER A 80 -12.86 -24.68 8.71
CA SER A 80 -14.24 -25.18 8.67
C SER A 80 -14.34 -26.64 8.22
N GLU A 81 -13.36 -27.10 7.42
CA GLU A 81 -13.23 -28.51 6.99
C GLU A 81 -12.38 -29.39 7.94
N GLU A 82 -12.02 -28.90 9.12
CA GLU A 82 -11.16 -29.57 10.11
C GLU A 82 -9.75 -29.93 9.62
N LYS A 83 -9.22 -29.19 8.64
CA LYS A 83 -7.88 -29.37 8.04
C LYS A 83 -6.82 -28.44 8.66
N THR A 84 -6.70 -28.45 9.97
CA THR A 84 -5.83 -27.53 10.71
C THR A 84 -4.34 -27.59 10.28
N LYS A 85 -3.81 -28.76 9.95
CA LYS A 85 -2.42 -28.91 9.50
C LYS A 85 -2.18 -28.27 8.14
N ASP A 86 -3.14 -28.38 7.24
CA ASP A 86 -3.08 -27.76 5.92
C ASP A 86 -3.22 -26.23 6.02
N SER A 87 -4.01 -25.76 6.96
CA SER A 87 -4.14 -24.36 7.32
C SER A 87 -2.80 -23.73 7.75
N LEU A 88 -2.03 -24.40 8.60
CA LEU A 88 -0.70 -23.93 9.04
C LEU A 88 0.31 -23.86 7.88
N LYS A 89 0.31 -24.84 6.99
CA LYS A 89 1.15 -24.78 5.77
C LYS A 89 0.75 -23.64 4.87
N LEU A 90 -0.53 -23.42 4.66
CA LEU A 90 -1.06 -22.35 3.85
C LEU A 90 -0.68 -20.98 4.41
N SER A 91 -0.75 -20.80 5.73
CA SER A 91 -0.34 -19.55 6.40
C SER A 91 1.13 -19.23 6.13
N THR A 92 2.02 -20.23 6.17
CA THR A 92 3.45 -20.05 5.86
C THR A 92 3.67 -19.63 4.40
N GLU A 93 2.96 -20.26 3.46
CA GLU A 93 3.02 -19.91 2.04
C GLU A 93 2.53 -18.48 1.77
N TYR A 94 1.40 -18.08 2.36
CA TYR A 94 0.89 -16.72 2.23
C TYR A 94 1.82 -15.68 2.83
N LEU A 95 2.43 -15.95 3.98
CA LEU A 95 3.41 -15.04 4.57
C LEU A 95 4.60 -14.81 3.62
N ARG A 96 5.10 -15.87 2.99
CA ARG A 96 6.15 -15.74 1.98
C ARG A 96 5.71 -14.88 0.80
N VAL A 97 4.53 -15.13 0.26
CA VAL A 97 3.96 -14.36 -0.85
C VAL A 97 3.80 -12.88 -0.48
N PHE A 98 3.35 -12.56 0.73
CA PHE A 98 3.24 -11.18 1.21
C PHE A 98 4.60 -10.48 1.27
N VAL A 99 5.60 -11.15 1.83
CA VAL A 99 6.96 -10.59 1.92
C VAL A 99 7.54 -10.36 0.52
N GLU A 100 7.42 -11.32 -0.38
CA GLU A 100 7.87 -11.18 -1.77
C GLU A 100 7.15 -10.03 -2.49
N TYR A 101 5.84 -9.88 -2.31
CA TYR A 101 5.05 -8.79 -2.87
C TYR A 101 5.51 -7.42 -2.33
N MET A 102 5.72 -7.32 -1.01
CA MET A 102 6.20 -6.08 -0.40
C MET A 102 7.60 -5.70 -0.90
N TYR A 103 8.49 -6.68 -1.10
CA TYR A 103 9.81 -6.43 -1.69
C TYR A 103 9.72 -6.00 -3.16
N ALA A 104 8.82 -6.60 -3.93
CA ALA A 104 8.58 -6.20 -5.32
C ALA A 104 8.04 -4.76 -5.45
N HIS A 105 7.37 -4.25 -4.41
CA HIS A 105 6.83 -2.90 -4.30
C HIS A 105 7.46 -2.12 -3.14
N PHE A 106 8.75 -2.29 -2.93
CA PHE A 106 9.46 -1.83 -1.73
C PHE A 106 9.28 -0.33 -1.46
N ASP A 107 9.47 0.52 -2.46
CA ASP A 107 9.34 1.97 -2.27
C ASP A 107 7.91 2.37 -1.90
N ALA A 108 6.90 1.76 -2.53
CA ALA A 108 5.50 2.01 -2.20
C ALA A 108 5.19 1.63 -0.75
N PHE A 109 5.63 0.47 -0.28
CA PHE A 109 5.40 0.06 1.12
C PHE A 109 6.23 0.86 2.12
N LYS A 110 7.43 1.29 1.75
CA LYS A 110 8.18 2.24 2.57
C LYS A 110 7.45 3.56 2.75
N LEU A 111 6.83 4.07 1.69
CA LEU A 111 5.97 5.25 1.76
C LEU A 111 4.75 5.01 2.65
N ILE A 112 4.02 3.91 2.44
CA ILE A 112 2.81 3.57 3.20
C ILE A 112 3.09 3.40 4.69
N LEU A 113 4.13 2.65 5.04
CA LEU A 113 4.39 2.27 6.43
C LEU A 113 5.18 3.30 7.22
N CYS A 114 6.01 4.10 6.55
CA CYS A 114 6.96 5.00 7.24
C CYS A 114 6.78 6.48 6.93
N ARG A 115 6.07 6.84 5.86
CA ARG A 115 6.03 8.21 5.29
C ARG A 115 4.64 8.73 4.98
N ALA A 116 3.60 8.07 5.49
CA ALA A 116 2.22 8.33 5.09
C ALA A 116 1.44 9.25 6.05
N GLU A 117 2.08 9.85 7.05
CA GLU A 117 1.43 10.78 7.97
C GLU A 117 0.72 11.91 7.22
N GLY A 118 -0.56 12.12 7.51
CA GLY A 118 -1.42 13.08 6.82
C GLY A 118 -2.17 12.53 5.61
N THR A 119 -1.97 11.25 5.26
CA THR A 119 -2.72 10.55 4.22
C THR A 119 -3.69 9.53 4.80
N ARG A 120 -4.58 8.99 3.96
CA ARG A 120 -5.46 7.86 4.33
C ARG A 120 -4.72 6.57 4.67
N TYR A 121 -3.43 6.48 4.34
CA TYR A 121 -2.58 5.32 4.65
C TYR A 121 -1.86 5.40 5.98
N ALA A 122 -2.04 6.49 6.74
CA ALA A 122 -1.35 6.70 8.02
C ALA A 122 -1.54 5.55 9.01
N ASN A 123 -2.70 4.91 8.99
CA ASN A 123 -3.07 3.79 9.87
C ASN A 123 -3.19 2.46 9.11
N PHE A 124 -2.51 2.31 7.99
CA PHE A 124 -2.64 1.13 7.13
C PHE A 124 -2.30 -0.18 7.86
N LEU A 125 -1.26 -0.16 8.69
CA LEU A 125 -0.85 -1.33 9.48
C LEU A 125 -1.89 -1.70 10.54
N GLU A 126 -2.42 -0.69 11.25
CA GLU A 126 -3.50 -0.89 12.23
C GLU A 126 -4.75 -1.50 11.58
N GLU A 127 -5.13 -1.02 10.40
CA GLU A 127 -6.26 -1.57 9.65
C GLU A 127 -6.05 -3.05 9.27
N LEU A 128 -4.82 -3.44 8.87
CA LEU A 128 -4.49 -4.84 8.63
C LEU A 128 -4.58 -5.69 9.90
N VAL A 129 -4.11 -5.16 11.03
CA VAL A 129 -4.19 -5.84 12.33
C VAL A 129 -5.65 -6.01 12.76
N GLU A 130 -6.49 -5.01 12.59
CA GLU A 130 -7.92 -5.08 12.89
C GLU A 130 -8.62 -6.16 12.06
N LEU A 131 -8.33 -6.23 10.77
CA LEU A 131 -8.84 -7.30 9.90
C LEU A 131 -8.42 -8.70 10.36
N GLU A 132 -7.20 -8.85 10.83
CA GLU A 132 -6.69 -10.13 11.35
C GLU A 132 -7.36 -10.50 12.66
N VAL A 133 -7.58 -9.55 13.56
CA VAL A 133 -8.29 -9.77 14.82
C VAL A 133 -9.73 -10.21 14.57
N GLU A 134 -10.46 -9.51 13.70
CA GLU A 134 -11.84 -9.86 13.34
C GLU A 134 -11.92 -11.27 12.76
N CYS A 135 -11.03 -11.63 11.84
CA CYS A 135 -10.97 -12.96 11.26
C CYS A 135 -10.64 -14.03 12.30
N SER A 136 -9.74 -13.72 13.24
CA SER A 136 -9.37 -14.63 14.32
C SER A 136 -10.53 -14.87 15.30
N GLU A 137 -11.32 -13.85 15.61
CA GLU A 137 -12.52 -13.97 16.45
C GLU A 137 -13.57 -14.88 15.80
N GLU A 138 -13.83 -14.71 14.50
CA GLU A 138 -14.70 -15.61 13.74
C GLU A 138 -14.19 -17.05 13.74
N TYR A 139 -12.88 -17.22 13.60
CA TYR A 139 -12.22 -18.53 13.67
C TYR A 139 -12.42 -19.20 15.02
N TYR A 140 -12.18 -18.49 16.12
CA TYR A 140 -12.36 -19.02 17.47
C TYR A 140 -13.83 -19.37 17.78
N ALA A 141 -14.77 -18.69 17.17
CA ALA A 141 -16.19 -19.00 17.32
C ALA A 141 -16.60 -20.35 16.67
N LEU A 142 -15.78 -20.88 15.75
CA LEU A 142 -15.99 -22.19 15.12
C LEU A 142 -15.38 -23.36 15.90
N LEU A 143 -14.45 -23.11 16.80
CA LEU A 143 -13.79 -24.10 17.64
C LEU A 143 -14.58 -24.37 18.93
#